data_8479d690f5861fe4004c8b471c14530d
#
_entry.id   8479d690f5861fe4004c8b471c14530d
#
_cell.length_a   1.000
_cell.length_b   1.000
_cell.length_c   1.000
_cell.angle_alpha   90.00
_cell.angle_beta   90.00
_cell.angle_gamma   90.00
#
_symmetry.space_group_name_H-M   'P 1'
#
loop_
_entity.id
_entity.type
_entity.pdbx_description
1 polymer ?
#
loop_
_entity_poly.entity_id
_entity_poly.type
_entity_poly.pdbx_seq_one_letter_code
_entity_poly.pdbx_strand_id
1 'polypeptide(L)'
;MNIRVKVIEGITLIEIIGEIDGKTAMQAQAQILPLIQPSCKVVLDMSRLEYMSSAGLRMMLSMHRQATGNKGQLVLVGLSEEISDTMSATGFLNFFTIQDTVEAGLAALE
;
A
#
# COMPACT_ATOMS: atom_id res chain seq x y z
N MET A 1 10.58 -4.44 10.29
CA MET A 1 9.45 -3.78 9.59
C MET A 1 8.63 -3.00 10.60
N ASN A 2 8.33 -1.76 10.28
CA ASN A 2 7.49 -0.90 11.12
C ASN A 2 6.34 -0.35 10.29
N ILE A 3 5.18 -0.18 10.92
CA ILE A 3 4.02 0.41 10.29
C ILE A 3 3.57 1.59 11.16
N ARG A 4 3.38 2.75 10.52
CA ARG A 4 2.85 3.94 11.17
C ARG A 4 1.54 4.32 10.50
N VAL A 5 0.54 4.62 11.30
CA VAL A 5 -0.79 4.98 10.82
C VAL A 5 -1.15 6.38 11.30
N LYS A 6 -1.69 7.18 10.38
CA LYS A 6 -2.08 8.55 10.66
C LYS A 6 -3.35 8.85 9.87
N VAL A 7 -4.27 9.61 10.44
CA VAL A 7 -5.48 10.03 9.73
C VAL A 7 -5.37 11.52 9.42
N ILE A 8 -5.55 11.87 8.15
CA ILE A 8 -5.47 13.25 7.66
C ILE A 8 -6.75 13.53 6.87
N GLU A 9 -7.62 14.36 7.43
CA GLU A 9 -8.87 14.79 6.76
C GLU A 9 -9.69 13.62 6.21
N GLY A 10 -9.84 12.57 7.01
CA GLY A 10 -10.63 11.41 6.62
C GLY A 10 -9.87 10.40 5.76
N ILE A 11 -8.61 10.67 5.44
CA ILE A 11 -7.76 9.76 4.66
C ILE A 11 -6.80 9.07 5.62
N THR A 12 -6.73 7.74 5.55
CA THR A 12 -5.80 6.97 6.37
C THR A 12 -4.47 6.86 5.63
N LEU A 13 -3.41 7.42 6.23
CA LEU A 13 -2.06 7.32 5.70
C LEU A 13 -1.33 6.22 6.45
N ILE A 14 -0.85 5.22 5.72
CA ILE A 14 -0.13 4.08 6.28
C ILE A 14 1.28 4.10 5.72
N GLU A 15 2.28 4.27 6.59
CA GLU A 15 3.69 4.22 6.21
C GLU A 15 4.26 2.85 6.56
N ILE A 16 4.88 2.19 5.58
CA ILE A 16 5.55 0.90 5.78
C ILE A 16 7.05 1.14 5.67
N ILE A 17 7.80 0.78 6.72
CA ILE A 17 9.23 1.03 6.83
C ILE A 17 9.97 -0.29 6.97
N GLY A 18 11.02 -0.47 6.18
CA GLY A 18 11.91 -1.62 6.26
C GLY A 18 11.70 -2.60 5.13
N GLU A 19 11.54 -3.88 5.45
CA GLU A 19 11.45 -4.95 4.45
C GLU A 19 10.19 -5.78 4.65
N ILE A 20 9.57 -6.20 3.56
CA ILE A 20 8.44 -7.13 3.59
C ILE A 20 8.88 -8.44 2.96
N ASP A 21 8.98 -9.49 3.78
CA ASP A 21 9.26 -10.87 3.38
C ASP A 21 8.09 -11.77 3.77
N GLY A 22 8.28 -13.09 3.70
CA GLY A 22 7.21 -14.03 4.01
C GLY A 22 6.65 -13.89 5.42
N LYS A 23 7.51 -13.57 6.39
CA LYS A 23 7.11 -13.42 7.79
C LYS A 23 6.46 -12.05 8.05
N THR A 24 7.11 -10.99 7.61
CA THR A 24 6.62 -9.63 7.85
C THR A 24 5.40 -9.29 7.02
N ALA A 25 5.22 -9.93 5.86
CA ALA A 25 4.00 -9.76 5.06
C ALA A 25 2.75 -10.15 5.84
N MET A 26 2.80 -11.26 6.58
CA MET A 26 1.68 -11.69 7.42
C MET A 26 1.41 -10.70 8.54
N GLN A 27 2.46 -10.17 9.15
CA GLN A 27 2.34 -9.15 10.21
C GLN A 27 1.74 -7.86 9.68
N ALA A 28 2.22 -7.41 8.51
CA ALA A 28 1.71 -6.21 7.87
C ALA A 28 0.24 -6.37 7.49
N GLN A 29 -0.13 -7.52 6.91
CA GLN A 29 -1.50 -7.80 6.52
C GLN A 29 -2.44 -7.76 7.74
N ALA A 30 -2.03 -8.35 8.85
CA ALA A 30 -2.83 -8.35 10.07
C ALA A 30 -3.07 -6.95 10.62
N GLN A 31 -2.13 -6.03 10.42
CA GLN A 31 -2.25 -4.65 10.88
C GLN A 31 -3.02 -3.76 9.91
N ILE A 32 -2.89 -4.00 8.62
CA ILE A 32 -3.42 -3.11 7.58
C ILE A 32 -4.85 -3.49 7.14
N LEU A 33 -5.14 -4.79 6.97
CA LEU A 33 -6.46 -5.20 6.49
C LEU A 33 -7.62 -4.64 7.32
N PRO A 34 -7.55 -4.58 8.66
CA PRO A 34 -8.63 -3.99 9.44
C PRO A 34 -8.87 -2.51 9.16
N LEU A 35 -7.89 -1.80 8.58
CA LEU A 35 -8.01 -0.38 8.23
C LEU A 35 -8.68 -0.18 6.87
N ILE A 36 -8.80 -1.23 6.06
CA ILE A 36 -9.45 -1.18 4.76
C ILE A 36 -10.93 -1.48 4.94
N GLN A 37 -11.65 -0.45 5.35
CA GLN A 37 -13.07 -0.48 5.69
C GLN A 37 -13.93 -0.10 4.48
N PRO A 38 -15.25 -0.35 4.51
CA PRO A 38 -16.13 0.11 3.42
C PRO A 38 -15.99 1.60 3.17
N SER A 39 -15.85 1.96 1.89
CA SER A 39 -15.71 3.34 1.42
C SER A 39 -14.44 4.04 1.95
N CYS A 40 -13.41 3.27 2.31
CA CYS A 40 -12.17 3.82 2.85
C CYS A 40 -11.40 4.63 1.81
N LYS A 41 -10.58 5.55 2.30
CA LYS A 41 -9.58 6.27 1.51
C LYS A 41 -8.24 6.04 2.18
N VAL A 42 -7.35 5.30 1.52
CA VAL A 42 -6.08 4.89 2.09
C VAL A 42 -4.94 5.27 1.16
N VAL A 43 -3.93 5.94 1.71
CA VAL A 43 -2.64 6.15 1.05
C VAL A 43 -1.62 5.24 1.72
N LEU A 44 -0.97 4.41 0.93
CA LEU A 44 0.08 3.52 1.39
C LEU A 44 1.42 4.12 0.99
N ASP A 45 2.15 4.67 1.97
CA ASP A 45 3.44 5.30 1.74
C ASP A 45 4.54 4.26 1.82
N MET A 46 5.16 4.01 0.69
CA MET A 46 6.20 2.99 0.53
C MET A 46 7.58 3.59 0.30
N SER A 47 7.73 4.90 0.55
CA SER A 47 8.99 5.60 0.30
C SER A 47 10.16 5.11 1.15
N ARG A 48 9.87 4.48 2.29
CA ARG A 48 10.89 3.92 3.19
C ARG A 48 10.88 2.40 3.21
N LEU A 49 10.19 1.78 2.27
CA LEU A 49 10.22 0.33 2.08
C LEU A 49 11.44 -0.02 1.22
N GLU A 50 12.34 -0.82 1.77
CA GLU A 50 13.62 -1.13 1.14
C GLU A 50 13.55 -2.39 0.26
N TYR A 51 12.66 -3.32 0.61
CA TYR A 51 12.54 -4.60 -0.08
C TYR A 51 11.15 -5.19 0.07
N MET A 52 10.67 -5.84 -0.98
CA MET A 52 9.39 -6.55 -0.96
C MET A 52 9.52 -7.86 -1.73
N SER A 53 9.27 -8.97 -1.03
CA SER A 53 9.28 -10.31 -1.62
C SER A 53 7.99 -10.60 -2.39
N SER A 54 7.92 -11.78 -3.01
CA SER A 54 6.68 -12.23 -3.66
C SER A 54 5.52 -12.35 -2.67
N ALA A 55 5.80 -12.68 -1.40
CA ALA A 55 4.79 -12.69 -0.35
C ALA A 55 4.24 -11.28 -0.10
N GLY A 56 5.12 -10.27 -0.15
CA GLY A 56 4.70 -8.88 -0.06
C GLY A 56 3.81 -8.45 -1.22
N LEU A 57 4.15 -8.88 -2.43
CA LEU A 57 3.32 -8.61 -3.61
C LEU A 57 1.93 -9.23 -3.47
N ARG A 58 1.84 -10.45 -2.96
CA ARG A 58 0.55 -11.11 -2.73
C ARG A 58 -0.27 -10.38 -1.65
N MET A 59 0.39 -9.90 -0.62
CA MET A 59 -0.25 -9.08 0.42
C MET A 59 -0.82 -7.80 -0.18
N MET A 60 -0.05 -7.10 -1.02
CA MET A 60 -0.50 -5.89 -1.69
C MET A 60 -1.74 -6.17 -2.54
N LEU A 61 -1.74 -7.29 -3.27
CA LEU A 61 -2.88 -7.67 -4.09
C LEU A 61 -4.12 -7.97 -3.24
N SER A 62 -3.94 -8.62 -2.08
CA SER A 62 -5.04 -8.86 -1.14
C SER A 62 -5.64 -7.56 -0.64
N MET A 63 -4.79 -6.57 -0.31
CA MET A 63 -5.27 -5.26 0.12
C MET A 63 -6.05 -4.56 -0.99
N HIS A 64 -5.57 -4.64 -2.22
CA HIS A 64 -6.26 -4.07 -3.37
C HIS A 64 -7.64 -4.69 -3.55
N ARG A 65 -7.73 -6.02 -3.48
CA ARG A 65 -9.00 -6.74 -3.61
C ARG A 65 -9.98 -6.35 -2.52
N GLN A 66 -9.50 -6.23 -1.28
CA GLN A 66 -10.36 -5.84 -0.18
C GLN A 66 -10.86 -4.40 -0.34
N ALA A 67 -10.00 -3.48 -0.73
CA ALA A 67 -10.38 -2.10 -0.98
C ALA A 67 -11.45 -2.03 -2.08
N THR A 68 -11.22 -2.72 -3.18
CA THR A 68 -12.16 -2.75 -4.31
C THR A 68 -13.49 -3.38 -3.90
N GLY A 69 -13.47 -4.48 -3.16
CA GLY A 69 -14.67 -5.16 -2.68
C GLY A 69 -15.48 -4.32 -1.69
N ASN A 70 -14.80 -3.44 -0.96
CA ASN A 70 -15.43 -2.53 0.00
C ASN A 70 -15.79 -1.18 -0.61
N LYS A 71 -15.62 -1.01 -1.93
CA LYS A 71 -15.82 0.28 -2.62
C LYS A 71 -14.93 1.38 -2.05
N GLY A 72 -13.75 1.00 -1.56
CA GLY A 72 -12.76 1.92 -1.05
C GLY A 72 -11.77 2.30 -2.12
N GLN A 73 -10.87 3.21 -1.76
CA GLN A 73 -9.80 3.68 -2.64
C GLN A 73 -8.46 3.47 -1.96
N LEU A 74 -7.53 2.88 -2.69
CA LEU A 74 -6.17 2.61 -2.21
C LEU A 74 -5.18 3.18 -3.21
N VAL A 75 -4.32 4.09 -2.74
CA VAL A 75 -3.27 4.70 -3.56
C VAL A 75 -1.92 4.35 -2.98
N LEU A 76 -0.99 3.92 -3.84
CA LEU A 76 0.39 3.66 -3.46
C LEU A 76 1.24 4.89 -3.79
N VAL A 77 2.13 5.29 -2.90
CA VAL A 77 3.03 6.41 -3.15
C VAL A 77 4.47 6.05 -2.80
N GLY A 78 5.40 6.69 -3.47
CA GLY A 78 6.81 6.60 -3.13
C GLY A 78 7.48 5.28 -3.45
N LEU A 79 6.98 4.53 -4.44
CA LEU A 79 7.62 3.27 -4.83
C LEU A 79 9.05 3.52 -5.30
N SER A 80 10.01 2.73 -4.78
CA SER A 80 11.36 2.74 -5.31
C SER A 80 11.35 2.18 -6.74
N GLU A 81 12.37 2.52 -7.52
CA GLU A 81 12.52 2.00 -8.87
C GLU A 81 12.55 0.47 -8.86
N GLU A 82 13.28 -0.12 -7.92
CA GLU A 82 13.40 -1.57 -7.78
C GLU A 82 12.03 -2.24 -7.53
N ILE A 83 11.26 -1.72 -6.59
CA ILE A 83 9.94 -2.26 -6.27
C ILE A 83 8.98 -2.04 -7.43
N SER A 84 9.01 -0.87 -8.03
CA SER A 84 8.19 -0.54 -9.20
C SER A 84 8.49 -1.49 -10.36
N ASP A 85 9.77 -1.77 -10.62
CA ASP A 85 10.18 -2.69 -11.68
C ASP A 85 9.69 -4.12 -11.41
N THR A 86 9.78 -4.57 -10.17
CA THR A 86 9.29 -5.90 -9.76
C THR A 86 7.78 -6.01 -9.99
N MET A 87 7.03 -5.00 -9.58
CA MET A 87 5.59 -4.98 -9.77
C MET A 87 5.21 -4.92 -11.25
N SER A 88 5.96 -4.15 -12.04
CA SER A 88 5.75 -4.06 -13.47
C SER A 88 6.00 -5.40 -14.17
N ALA A 89 7.11 -6.06 -13.81
CA ALA A 89 7.48 -7.35 -14.40
C ALA A 89 6.45 -8.45 -14.13
N THR A 90 5.78 -8.40 -12.99
CA THR A 90 4.73 -9.38 -12.62
C THR A 90 3.34 -8.98 -13.13
N GLY A 91 3.19 -7.79 -13.71
CA GLY A 91 1.91 -7.26 -14.15
C GLY A 91 1.06 -6.67 -13.02
N PHE A 92 1.55 -6.70 -11.78
CA PHE A 92 0.76 -6.23 -10.63
C PHE A 92 0.66 -4.71 -10.58
N LEU A 93 1.60 -4.00 -11.18
CA LEU A 93 1.60 -2.53 -11.15
C LEU A 93 0.31 -1.94 -11.73
N ASN A 94 -0.25 -2.59 -12.76
CA ASN A 94 -1.44 -2.12 -13.46
C ASN A 94 -2.72 -2.16 -12.62
N PHE A 95 -2.72 -2.91 -11.52
CA PHE A 95 -3.90 -3.00 -10.65
C PHE A 95 -4.02 -1.80 -9.71
N PHE A 96 -2.95 -1.02 -9.53
CA PHE A 96 -2.90 0.02 -8.50
C PHE A 96 -2.92 1.41 -9.08
N THR A 97 -3.49 2.34 -8.30
CA THR A 97 -3.31 3.77 -8.54
C THR A 97 -2.05 4.19 -7.82
N ILE A 98 -1.12 4.80 -8.54
CA ILE A 98 0.21 5.13 -8.04
C ILE A 98 0.48 6.61 -8.23
N GLN A 99 1.02 7.24 -7.18
CA GLN A 99 1.48 8.62 -7.21
C GLN A 99 2.91 8.66 -6.68
N ASP A 100 3.62 9.74 -6.97
CA ASP A 100 5.03 9.85 -6.59
C ASP A 100 5.21 10.24 -5.12
N THR A 101 4.30 11.03 -4.57
CA THR A 101 4.44 11.61 -3.23
C THR A 101 3.17 11.41 -2.40
N VAL A 102 3.33 11.58 -1.08
CA VAL A 102 2.19 11.55 -0.16
C VAL A 102 1.18 12.64 -0.52
N GLU A 103 1.67 13.85 -0.83
CA GLU A 103 0.82 14.99 -1.18
C GLU A 103 -0.03 14.68 -2.42
N ALA A 104 0.59 14.09 -3.44
CA ALA A 104 -0.12 13.71 -4.66
C ALA A 104 -1.13 12.58 -4.39
N GLY A 105 -0.78 11.64 -3.51
CA GLY A 105 -1.69 10.57 -3.10
C GLY A 105 -2.91 11.09 -2.36
N LEU A 106 -2.70 12.01 -1.43
CA LEU A 106 -3.81 12.65 -0.71
C LEU A 106 -4.72 13.43 -1.65
N ALA A 107 -4.12 14.18 -2.58
CA ALA A 107 -4.89 14.95 -3.57
C ALA A 107 -5.73 14.04 -4.47
N ALA A 108 -5.23 12.87 -4.81
CA ALA A 108 -5.95 11.91 -5.65
C ALA A 108 -7.20 11.34 -4.96
N LEU A 109 -7.27 11.42 -3.64
CA LEU A 109 -8.38 10.87 -2.84
C LEU A 109 -9.36 11.93 -2.32
N GLU A 110 -9.07 13.18 -2.57
CA GLU A 110 -9.98 14.27 -2.16
C GLU A 110 -11.25 14.33 -2.97
#